data_087dae10df6ab13883fb3defec302757
#
_entry.id   087dae10df6ab13883fb3defec302757
#
_cell.length_a   1.000
_cell.length_b   1.000
_cell.length_c   1.000
_cell.angle_alpha   90.00
_cell.angle_beta   90.00
_cell.angle_gamma   90.00
#
_symmetry.space_group_name_H-M   'P 1'
#
loop_
_entity.id
_entity.type
_entity.pdbx_description
1 polymer ?
#
loop_
_entity_poly.entity_id
_entity_poly.type
_entity_poly.pdbx_seq_one_letter_code
_entity_poly.pdbx_strand_id
1 'polypeptide(L)'
;MTKIRNPLSIENVLSNMISKLNEDEVKNLTNKSISHFRKCSDPDDKDHNLHLGDAIKLDIIMQRNSLGTPLMDNFQIMIDEEFKKINSFENLENILLKVGGRVGDLMDVVQEAMNPDSALGKDLSKKEKDLINKSIIELEEKIAKLKISIK
;
A
#
# COMPACT_ATOMS: atom_id res chain seq x y z
N MET A 1 -31.82 -1.54 -11.52
CA MET A 1 -30.88 -1.07 -12.56
C MET A 1 -29.46 -1.17 -12.01
N THR A 2 -28.59 -1.86 -12.70
CA THR A 2 -27.16 -1.89 -12.34
C THR A 2 -26.51 -0.60 -12.84
N LYS A 3 -26.05 0.25 -11.95
CA LYS A 3 -25.36 1.51 -12.31
C LYS A 3 -24.02 1.19 -12.96
N ILE A 4 -23.67 1.95 -13.99
CA ILE A 4 -22.36 1.82 -14.68
C ILE A 4 -21.31 2.46 -13.75
N ARG A 5 -20.30 1.67 -13.36
CA ARG A 5 -19.14 2.11 -12.57
C ARG A 5 -17.89 2.08 -13.44
N ASN A 6 -17.01 3.05 -13.24
CA ASN A 6 -15.71 3.00 -13.88
C ASN A 6 -14.95 1.75 -13.35
N PRO A 7 -14.41 0.89 -14.23
CA PRO A 7 -13.74 -0.36 -13.81
C PRO A 7 -12.64 -0.21 -12.75
N LEU A 8 -11.94 0.92 -12.76
CA LEU A 8 -10.85 1.21 -11.81
C LEU A 8 -11.27 2.10 -10.64
N SER A 9 -12.57 2.40 -10.49
CA SER A 9 -13.02 3.24 -9.38
C SER A 9 -13.16 2.44 -8.09
N ILE A 10 -12.99 3.13 -6.98
CA ILE A 10 -13.18 2.58 -5.62
C ILE A 10 -14.61 2.04 -5.46
N GLU A 11 -15.60 2.73 -6.02
CA GLU A 11 -17.01 2.33 -5.97
C GLU A 11 -17.23 0.98 -6.67
N ASN A 12 -16.52 0.72 -7.78
CA ASN A 12 -16.61 -0.56 -8.50
C ASN A 12 -15.99 -1.68 -7.68
N VAL A 13 -14.79 -1.48 -7.13
CA VAL A 13 -14.11 -2.47 -6.28
C VAL A 13 -14.96 -2.77 -5.06
N LEU A 14 -15.44 -1.74 -4.35
CA LEU A 14 -16.28 -1.89 -3.16
C LEU A 14 -17.58 -2.63 -3.47
N SER A 15 -18.24 -2.34 -4.60
CA SER A 15 -19.45 -3.04 -5.03
C SER A 15 -19.22 -4.54 -5.22
N ASN A 16 -18.08 -4.91 -5.81
CA ASN A 16 -17.70 -6.31 -6.01
C ASN A 16 -17.33 -7.03 -4.70
N MET A 17 -16.78 -6.29 -3.74
CA MET A 17 -16.45 -6.83 -2.42
C MET A 17 -17.69 -7.12 -1.57
N ILE A 18 -18.67 -6.23 -1.60
CA ILE A 18 -19.89 -6.29 -0.74
C ILE A 18 -20.60 -7.64 -0.86
N SER A 19 -20.61 -8.25 -2.04
CA SER A 19 -21.24 -9.56 -2.26
C SER A 19 -20.51 -10.72 -1.58
N LYS A 20 -19.26 -10.50 -1.16
CA LYS A 20 -18.37 -11.51 -0.55
C LYS A 20 -18.16 -11.28 0.95
N LEU A 21 -18.65 -10.15 1.48
CA LEU A 21 -18.47 -9.76 2.87
C LEU A 21 -19.61 -10.30 3.75
N ASN A 22 -19.24 -10.77 4.94
CA ASN A 22 -20.20 -11.13 5.99
C ASN A 22 -20.63 -9.89 6.77
N GLU A 23 -21.94 -9.71 6.99
CA GLU A 23 -22.51 -8.52 7.65
C GLU A 23 -22.05 -8.38 9.09
N ASP A 24 -21.99 -9.46 9.84
CA ASP A 24 -21.60 -9.44 11.25
C ASP A 24 -20.12 -9.08 11.41
N GLU A 25 -19.23 -9.64 10.55
CA GLU A 25 -17.81 -9.29 10.55
C GLU A 25 -17.59 -7.81 10.22
N VAL A 26 -18.29 -7.32 9.19
CA VAL A 26 -18.23 -5.90 8.80
C VAL A 26 -18.69 -5.02 9.95
N LYS A 27 -19.83 -5.31 10.56
CA LYS A 27 -20.38 -4.53 11.66
C LYS A 27 -19.47 -4.54 12.89
N ASN A 28 -18.92 -5.72 13.24
CA ASN A 28 -18.03 -5.87 14.39
C ASN A 28 -16.71 -5.09 14.22
N LEU A 29 -16.15 -5.05 13.02
CA LEU A 29 -14.84 -4.42 12.80
C LEU A 29 -14.95 -2.93 12.48
N THR A 30 -16.00 -2.52 11.74
CA THR A 30 -16.14 -1.12 11.26
C THR A 30 -17.13 -0.29 12.09
N ASN A 31 -17.99 -0.92 12.90
CA ASN A 31 -19.17 -0.31 13.54
C ASN A 31 -20.20 0.25 12.54
N LYS A 32 -20.17 -0.21 11.28
CA LYS A 32 -21.06 0.22 10.20
C LYS A 32 -21.72 -0.98 9.54
N SER A 33 -22.91 -0.78 8.97
CA SER A 33 -23.63 -1.84 8.25
C SER A 33 -23.14 -2.00 6.83
N ILE A 34 -23.36 -3.15 6.22
CA ILE A 34 -23.14 -3.37 4.77
C ILE A 34 -23.95 -2.36 3.94
N SER A 35 -25.13 -1.97 4.40
CA SER A 35 -25.96 -0.96 3.72
C SER A 35 -25.24 0.39 3.60
N HIS A 36 -24.47 0.79 4.62
CA HIS A 36 -23.63 1.99 4.53
C HIS A 36 -22.59 1.88 3.39
N PHE A 37 -21.91 0.74 3.30
CA PHE A 37 -20.91 0.52 2.26
C PHE A 37 -21.52 0.37 0.84
N ARG A 38 -22.77 -0.12 0.73
CA ARG A 38 -23.52 -0.07 -0.54
C ARG A 38 -23.73 1.36 -1.01
N LYS A 39 -24.02 2.29 -0.12
CA LYS A 39 -24.13 3.72 -0.44
C LYS A 39 -22.76 4.29 -0.85
N CYS A 40 -21.68 3.96 -0.13
CA CYS A 40 -20.33 4.35 -0.51
C CYS A 40 -19.91 3.78 -1.90
N SER A 41 -20.53 2.68 -2.35
CA SER A 41 -20.27 2.10 -3.67
C SER A 41 -21.15 2.67 -4.79
N ASP A 42 -22.03 3.61 -4.47
CA ASP A 42 -22.88 4.28 -5.44
C ASP A 42 -22.20 5.55 -5.98
N PRO A 43 -21.83 5.61 -7.27
CA PRO A 43 -21.13 6.76 -7.84
C PRO A 43 -21.96 8.05 -7.86
N ASP A 44 -23.28 7.96 -7.69
CA ASP A 44 -24.19 9.12 -7.67
C ASP A 44 -24.43 9.62 -6.22
N ASP A 45 -24.10 8.81 -5.21
CA ASP A 45 -24.23 9.19 -3.81
C ASP A 45 -22.99 9.98 -3.35
N LYS A 46 -23.14 11.30 -3.29
CA LYS A 46 -22.05 12.22 -2.87
C LYS A 46 -21.96 12.42 -1.36
N ASP A 47 -22.95 11.92 -0.62
CA ASP A 47 -23.02 12.09 0.83
C ASP A 47 -22.30 10.96 1.59
N HIS A 48 -22.04 9.83 0.92
CA HIS A 48 -21.43 8.66 1.52
C HIS A 48 -20.08 8.35 0.87
N ASN A 49 -18.99 8.72 1.56
CA ASN A 49 -17.63 8.44 1.13
C ASN A 49 -17.02 7.28 1.94
N LEU A 50 -16.22 6.45 1.27
CA LEU A 50 -15.44 5.42 1.93
C LEU A 50 -14.23 6.06 2.65
N HIS A 51 -14.21 5.97 3.97
CA HIS A 51 -13.04 6.41 4.75
C HIS A 51 -11.90 5.40 4.64
N LEU A 52 -10.66 5.89 4.55
CA LEU A 52 -9.47 5.03 4.44
C LEU A 52 -9.37 4.01 5.58
N GLY A 53 -9.69 4.40 6.81
CA GLY A 53 -9.70 3.47 7.95
C GLY A 53 -10.72 2.33 7.80
N ASP A 54 -11.86 2.58 7.17
CA ASP A 54 -12.86 1.54 6.88
C ASP A 54 -12.39 0.68 5.70
N ALA A 55 -11.76 1.25 4.68
CA ALA A 55 -11.18 0.51 3.56
C ALA A 55 -10.16 -0.53 4.05
N ILE A 56 -9.25 -0.12 4.94
CA ILE A 56 -8.26 -1.02 5.56
C ILE A 56 -8.95 -2.16 6.31
N LYS A 57 -10.00 -1.86 7.09
CA LYS A 57 -10.75 -2.87 7.85
C LYS A 57 -11.48 -3.86 6.95
N LEU A 58 -12.06 -3.39 5.84
CA LEU A 58 -12.71 -4.24 4.85
C LEU A 58 -11.70 -5.18 4.17
N ASP A 59 -10.52 -4.67 3.81
CA ASP A 59 -9.46 -5.49 3.25
C ASP A 59 -8.90 -6.52 4.26
N ILE A 60 -8.84 -6.18 5.55
CA ILE A 60 -8.50 -7.16 6.60
C ILE A 60 -9.52 -8.32 6.63
N ILE A 61 -10.83 -8.04 6.50
CA ILE A 61 -11.86 -9.08 6.43
C ILE A 61 -11.66 -9.93 5.16
N MET A 62 -11.45 -9.31 4.00
CA MET A 62 -11.19 -10.01 2.75
C MET A 62 -9.95 -10.91 2.84
N GLN A 63 -8.86 -10.40 3.39
CA GLN A 63 -7.62 -11.16 3.57
C GLN A 63 -7.79 -12.35 4.52
N ARG A 64 -8.54 -12.21 5.62
CA ARG A 64 -8.86 -13.32 6.52
C ARG A 64 -9.62 -14.44 5.81
N ASN A 65 -10.45 -14.09 4.83
CA ASN A 65 -11.22 -15.02 4.00
C ASN A 65 -10.45 -15.47 2.73
N SER A 66 -9.13 -15.23 2.67
CA SER A 66 -8.24 -15.58 1.55
C SER A 66 -8.65 -14.96 0.20
N LEU A 67 -9.27 -13.78 0.24
CA LEU A 67 -9.75 -13.04 -0.94
C LEU A 67 -8.84 -11.83 -1.31
N GLY A 68 -7.66 -11.72 -0.69
CA GLY A 68 -6.70 -10.67 -0.97
C GLY A 68 -7.05 -9.31 -0.33
N THR A 69 -6.47 -8.23 -0.88
CA THR A 69 -6.62 -6.85 -0.40
C THR A 69 -7.09 -5.93 -1.54
N PRO A 70 -8.31 -6.13 -2.09
CA PRO A 70 -8.72 -5.52 -3.36
C PRO A 70 -8.79 -3.99 -3.33
N LEU A 71 -9.07 -3.35 -2.20
CA LEU A 71 -9.06 -1.88 -2.09
C LEU A 71 -7.62 -1.34 -2.10
N MET A 72 -6.71 -1.95 -1.34
CA MET A 72 -5.30 -1.54 -1.32
C MET A 72 -4.64 -1.78 -2.68
N ASP A 73 -4.93 -2.90 -3.34
CA ASP A 73 -4.45 -3.19 -4.70
C ASP A 73 -4.95 -2.14 -5.70
N ASN A 74 -6.20 -1.73 -5.59
CA ASN A 74 -6.78 -0.68 -6.43
C ASN A 74 -6.15 0.70 -6.13
N PHE A 75 -5.95 1.06 -4.87
CA PHE A 75 -5.25 2.29 -4.50
C PHE A 75 -3.83 2.33 -5.09
N GLN A 76 -3.12 1.21 -5.05
CA GLN A 76 -1.78 1.13 -5.67
C GLN A 76 -1.84 1.38 -7.18
N ILE A 77 -2.82 0.80 -7.89
CA ILE A 77 -3.02 1.03 -9.32
C ILE A 77 -3.32 2.51 -9.60
N MET A 78 -4.19 3.12 -8.82
CA MET A 78 -4.53 4.55 -8.97
C MET A 78 -3.32 5.46 -8.75
N ILE A 79 -2.51 5.16 -7.74
CA ILE A 79 -1.26 5.88 -7.46
C ILE A 79 -0.29 5.72 -8.64
N ASP A 80 -0.10 4.50 -9.12
CA ASP A 80 0.79 4.21 -10.26
C ASP A 80 0.35 4.96 -11.53
N GLU A 81 -0.95 5.06 -11.79
CA GLU A 81 -1.50 5.81 -12.93
C GLU A 81 -1.26 7.32 -12.80
N GLU A 82 -1.46 7.89 -11.62
CA GLU A 82 -1.17 9.32 -11.39
C GLU A 82 0.33 9.61 -11.48
N PHE A 83 1.18 8.73 -10.95
CA PHE A 83 2.63 8.87 -11.08
C PHE A 83 3.08 8.85 -12.55
N LYS A 84 2.48 8.02 -13.40
CA LYS A 84 2.78 8.00 -14.84
C LYS A 84 2.46 9.33 -15.53
N LYS A 85 1.42 10.04 -15.08
CA LYS A 85 1.03 11.35 -15.61
C LYS A 85 1.99 12.47 -15.18
N ILE A 86 2.55 12.38 -13.97
CA ILE A 86 3.37 13.43 -13.36
C ILE A 86 4.84 13.30 -13.75
N ASN A 87 5.34 12.10 -13.97
CA ASN A 87 6.76 11.89 -14.26
C ASN A 87 7.04 11.89 -15.76
N SER A 88 7.70 12.96 -16.23
CA SER A 88 8.61 12.87 -17.37
C SER A 88 9.73 11.90 -16.98
N PHE A 89 9.80 10.78 -17.68
CA PHE A 89 10.63 9.61 -17.37
C PHE A 89 12.08 9.97 -16.96
N GLU A 90 12.40 9.76 -15.70
CA GLU A 90 13.80 9.62 -15.30
C GLU A 90 14.36 8.39 -16.04
N ASN A 91 15.52 8.52 -16.68
CA ASN A 91 16.10 7.43 -17.46
C ASN A 91 16.26 6.18 -16.56
N LEU A 92 15.81 5.02 -17.06
CA LEU A 92 15.86 3.73 -16.38
C LEU A 92 17.25 3.42 -15.81
N GLU A 93 18.32 3.76 -16.55
CA GLU A 93 19.71 3.60 -16.11
C GLU A 93 20.02 4.39 -14.84
N ASN A 94 19.54 5.64 -14.75
CA ASN A 94 19.72 6.46 -13.56
C ASN A 94 18.98 5.90 -12.34
N ILE A 95 17.79 5.34 -12.55
CA ILE A 95 17.03 4.71 -11.46
C ILE A 95 17.75 3.46 -10.97
N LEU A 96 18.28 2.62 -11.88
CA LEU A 96 19.06 1.44 -11.53
C LEU A 96 20.32 1.79 -10.74
N LEU A 97 21.06 2.83 -11.17
CA LEU A 97 22.23 3.31 -10.42
C LEU A 97 21.86 3.78 -9.01
N LYS A 98 20.72 4.48 -8.86
CA LYS A 98 20.23 4.90 -7.55
C LYS A 98 19.80 3.73 -6.67
N VAL A 99 19.19 2.68 -7.23
CA VAL A 99 18.88 1.44 -6.52
C VAL A 99 20.17 0.79 -6.03
N GLY A 100 21.17 0.66 -6.91
CA GLY A 100 22.48 0.11 -6.53
C GLY A 100 23.16 0.89 -5.41
N GLY A 101 23.15 2.22 -5.47
CA GLY A 101 23.65 3.07 -4.39
C GLY A 101 22.95 2.83 -3.06
N ARG A 102 21.61 2.74 -3.06
CA ARG A 102 20.83 2.48 -1.83
C ARG A 102 21.06 1.08 -1.26
N VAL A 103 21.32 0.10 -2.11
CA VAL A 103 21.75 -1.24 -1.63
C VAL A 103 23.10 -1.15 -0.92
N GLY A 104 24.06 -0.39 -1.49
CA GLY A 104 25.34 -0.13 -0.83
C GLY A 104 25.18 0.55 0.52
N ASP A 105 24.41 1.64 0.59
CA ASP A 105 24.12 2.36 1.85
C ASP A 105 23.53 1.42 2.92
N LEU A 106 22.58 0.56 2.52
CA LEU A 106 21.98 -0.42 3.44
C LEU A 106 23.00 -1.45 3.93
N MET A 107 23.87 -1.94 3.04
CA MET A 107 24.94 -2.88 3.41
C MET A 107 25.91 -2.25 4.42
N ASP A 108 26.31 -1.00 4.20
CA ASP A 108 27.22 -0.26 5.09
C ASP A 108 26.59 -0.07 6.48
N VAL A 109 25.32 0.36 6.53
CA VAL A 109 24.58 0.53 7.80
C VAL A 109 24.44 -0.78 8.57
N VAL A 110 24.13 -1.89 7.89
CA VAL A 110 24.02 -3.22 8.52
C VAL A 110 25.38 -3.70 8.99
N GLN A 111 26.44 -3.51 8.19
CA GLN A 111 27.79 -3.92 8.55
C GLN A 111 28.30 -3.15 9.79
N GLU A 112 28.05 -1.84 9.85
CA GLU A 112 28.37 -1.01 11.02
C GLU A 112 27.59 -1.45 12.27
N ALA A 113 26.30 -1.72 12.13
CA ALA A 113 25.45 -2.18 13.22
C ALA A 113 25.82 -3.57 13.75
N MET A 114 26.39 -4.44 12.90
CA MET A 114 26.85 -5.78 13.28
C MET A 114 28.31 -5.81 13.76
N ASN A 115 28.99 -4.67 13.84
CA ASN A 115 30.35 -4.60 14.34
C ASN A 115 30.38 -5.04 15.82
N PRO A 116 31.26 -5.99 16.23
CA PRO A 116 31.39 -6.43 17.63
C PRO A 116 31.72 -5.30 18.61
N ASP A 117 32.32 -4.22 18.14
CA ASP A 117 32.65 -3.02 18.91
C ASP A 117 31.50 -1.98 18.98
N SER A 118 30.34 -2.31 18.42
CA SER A 118 29.13 -1.47 18.50
C SER A 118 28.55 -1.48 19.93
N ALA A 119 27.63 -0.54 20.21
CA ALA A 119 27.13 -0.23 21.54
C ALA A 119 26.53 -1.43 22.34
N LEU A 120 26.01 -2.44 21.64
CA LEU A 120 25.42 -3.66 22.21
C LEU A 120 26.07 -4.96 21.69
N GLY A 121 27.22 -4.89 21.00
CA GLY A 121 27.91 -6.05 20.43
C GLY A 121 27.08 -6.74 19.36
N LYS A 122 26.68 -8.01 19.60
CA LYS A 122 25.90 -8.80 18.61
C LYS A 122 24.42 -8.43 18.55
N ASP A 123 23.90 -7.69 19.53
CA ASP A 123 22.48 -7.30 19.58
C ASP A 123 22.31 -5.88 19.04
N LEU A 124 21.33 -5.69 18.15
CA LEU A 124 21.04 -4.39 17.57
C LEU A 124 20.37 -3.48 18.61
N SER A 125 20.97 -2.33 18.85
CA SER A 125 20.37 -1.24 19.64
C SER A 125 19.14 -0.66 18.92
N LYS A 126 18.27 0.05 19.65
CA LYS A 126 17.10 0.72 19.06
C LYS A 126 17.52 1.69 17.95
N LYS A 127 18.58 2.46 18.15
CA LYS A 127 19.11 3.41 17.19
C LYS A 127 19.58 2.72 15.89
N GLU A 128 20.26 1.59 16.00
CA GLU A 128 20.72 0.81 14.85
C GLU A 128 19.54 0.22 14.08
N LYS A 129 18.52 -0.31 14.77
CA LYS A 129 17.28 -0.76 14.13
C LYS A 129 16.58 0.36 13.38
N ASP A 130 16.49 1.55 13.95
CA ASP A 130 15.88 2.71 13.32
C ASP A 130 16.66 3.17 12.07
N LEU A 131 18.01 3.12 12.10
CA LEU A 131 18.84 3.43 10.95
C LEU A 131 18.70 2.40 9.83
N ILE A 132 18.69 1.10 10.16
CA ILE A 132 18.46 0.03 9.18
C ILE A 132 17.07 0.20 8.54
N ASN A 133 16.02 0.40 9.33
CA ASN A 133 14.67 0.61 8.84
C ASN A 133 14.58 1.83 7.91
N LYS A 134 15.25 2.93 8.24
CA LYS A 134 15.31 4.11 7.38
C LYS A 134 15.96 3.79 6.03
N SER A 135 17.09 3.09 6.02
CA SER A 135 17.76 2.69 4.78
C SER A 135 16.91 1.73 3.94
N ILE A 136 16.15 0.83 4.57
CA ILE A 136 15.20 -0.05 3.89
C ILE A 136 14.12 0.77 3.19
N ILE A 137 13.48 1.72 3.89
CA ILE A 137 12.45 2.59 3.32
C ILE A 137 12.98 3.37 2.12
N GLU A 138 14.18 3.93 2.22
CA GLU A 138 14.82 4.66 1.11
C GLU A 138 15.10 3.77 -0.11
N LEU A 139 15.46 2.51 0.11
CA LEU A 139 15.63 1.52 -0.96
C LEU A 139 14.30 1.15 -1.59
N GLU A 140 13.25 0.90 -0.78
CA GLU A 140 11.89 0.58 -1.25
C GLU A 140 11.31 1.68 -2.13
N GLU A 141 11.55 2.96 -1.79
CA GLU A 141 11.15 4.09 -2.63
C GLU A 141 11.80 4.04 -4.03
N LYS A 142 13.08 3.67 -4.13
CA LYS A 142 13.76 3.57 -5.42
C LYS A 142 13.29 2.36 -6.21
N ILE A 143 13.04 1.24 -5.55
CA ILE A 143 12.45 0.04 -6.17
C ILE A 143 11.03 0.35 -6.69
N ALA A 144 10.23 1.09 -5.94
CA ALA A 144 8.90 1.51 -6.39
C ALA A 144 8.98 2.37 -7.67
N LYS A 145 9.91 3.35 -7.72
CA LYS A 145 10.17 4.14 -8.94
C LYS A 145 10.60 3.28 -10.11
N LEU A 146 11.48 2.28 -9.88
CA LEU A 146 11.90 1.35 -10.92
C LEU A 146 10.72 0.55 -11.47
N LYS A 147 9.86 0.02 -10.61
CA LYS A 147 8.65 -0.71 -11.02
C LYS A 147 7.70 0.13 -11.89
N ILE A 148 7.58 1.43 -11.60
CA ILE A 148 6.76 2.35 -12.38
C ILE A 148 7.39 2.61 -13.76
N SER A 149 8.70 2.75 -13.84
CA SER A 149 9.40 3.11 -15.09
C SER A 149 9.50 1.96 -16.09
N ILE A 150 9.25 0.71 -15.70
CA ILE A 150 9.24 -0.47 -16.60
C ILE A 150 7.84 -0.91 -17.05
N LYS A 151 6.79 -0.26 -16.54
CA LYS A 151 5.40 -0.49 -16.99
C LYS A 151 5.04 0.45 -18.13
#